data_d0c3409d436f408bf2c72b4ae7a326a9
#
_entry.id   d0c3409d436f408bf2c72b4ae7a326a9
#
_cell.length_a   1.000
_cell.length_b   1.000
_cell.length_c   1.000
_cell.angle_alpha   90.00
_cell.angle_beta   90.00
_cell.angle_gamma   90.00
#
_symmetry.space_group_name_H-M   'P 1'
#
loop_
_entity.id
_entity.type
_entity.pdbx_description
1 polymer ?
#
loop_
_entity_poly.entity_id
_entity_poly.type
_entity_poly.pdbx_seq_one_letter_code
_entity_poly.pdbx_strand_id
1 'polypeptide(L)'
;MPVAENNPKFFNTKLKEAKRYAKGNPDYDPYRGVYNLLPDASGTNPDARQQYINGHFCYAMKMGVLTDGLGIPRHIEFFDEDFRNRHPEIVEKKTDSPDKDKEIGDSVSLKPFLSDFFAAHPKLSYKTFLGDSAFDSYDNYALLKNEFHFERACIPMNARNSKTSNAQFNAHGTPVCPLDGSEFKFLGKSGGKNRSLRFKWVCPKSVQCGSKRICCCETPCTASAYGKCVYTYPDKNFRLYPGIPRDTPHWDNLYRHRVVVERTINLMKDTFVLDSRKSFRSVSARADTYLCAITQLVGVLLADSIHKLSLFKSLRRLIA
;
A
#
# COMPACT_ATOMS: atom_id res chain seq x y z
N MET A 1 -7.30 0.37 -11.09
CA MET A 1 -6.88 0.01 -12.47
C MET A 1 -7.44 1.06 -13.41
N PRO A 2 -6.61 1.83 -14.11
CA PRO A 2 -7.11 2.79 -15.07
C PRO A 2 -7.71 2.04 -16.25
N VAL A 3 -8.96 2.31 -16.53
CA VAL A 3 -9.57 1.99 -17.79
C VAL A 3 -9.35 3.22 -18.64
N ALA A 4 -8.37 3.16 -19.53
CA ALA A 4 -8.02 4.28 -20.38
C ALA A 4 -9.20 4.69 -21.24
N GLU A 5 -9.67 5.92 -21.09
CA GLU A 5 -10.59 6.54 -21.98
C GLU A 5 -10.02 7.79 -22.63
N ASN A 6 -10.18 7.76 -23.88
CA ASN A 6 -10.18 8.79 -24.90
C ASN A 6 -9.33 10.05 -24.77
N ASN A 7 -8.38 9.98 -25.68
CA ASN A 7 -7.64 11.08 -26.28
C ASN A 7 -6.85 11.96 -25.31
N PRO A 8 -5.95 11.35 -24.57
CA PRO A 8 -4.96 12.11 -23.82
C PRO A 8 -4.00 12.89 -24.74
N LYS A 9 -4.01 12.68 -26.06
CA LYS A 9 -3.08 13.34 -27.00
C LYS A 9 -3.20 14.87 -26.97
N PHE A 10 -4.42 15.39 -26.97
CA PHE A 10 -4.63 16.84 -26.94
C PHE A 10 -4.09 17.46 -25.66
N PHE A 11 -4.46 16.92 -24.51
CA PHE A 11 -4.07 17.44 -23.20
C PHE A 11 -2.59 17.21 -22.91
N ASN A 12 -2.03 16.10 -23.33
CA ASN A 12 -0.60 15.86 -23.23
C ASN A 12 0.20 16.82 -24.14
N THR A 13 -0.34 17.23 -25.27
CA THR A 13 0.26 18.28 -26.09
C THR A 13 0.25 19.62 -25.37
N LYS A 14 -0.87 20.03 -24.79
CA LYS A 14 -0.98 21.24 -23.98
C LYS A 14 -0.04 21.23 -22.78
N LEU A 15 0.08 20.09 -22.10
CA LEU A 15 1.03 19.94 -21.00
C LEU A 15 2.49 20.09 -21.46
N LYS A 16 2.84 19.55 -22.62
CA LYS A 16 4.19 19.74 -23.21
C LYS A 16 4.46 21.21 -23.50
N GLU A 17 3.50 21.93 -24.06
CA GLU A 17 3.59 23.37 -24.30
C GLU A 17 3.77 24.14 -23.00
N ALA A 18 2.95 23.87 -21.99
CA ALA A 18 3.03 24.47 -20.67
C ALA A 18 4.39 24.20 -19.98
N LYS A 19 4.92 22.98 -20.08
CA LYS A 19 6.25 22.63 -19.57
C LYS A 19 7.38 23.35 -20.28
N ARG A 20 7.25 23.61 -21.59
CA ARG A 20 8.23 24.44 -22.34
C ARG A 20 8.19 25.88 -21.85
N TYR A 21 7.01 26.43 -21.67
CA TYR A 21 6.83 27.79 -21.14
C TYR A 21 7.40 27.93 -19.72
N ALA A 22 7.17 26.95 -18.86
CA ALA A 22 7.68 26.93 -17.49
C ALA A 22 9.21 26.97 -17.39
N LYS A 23 9.95 26.47 -18.41
CA LYS A 23 11.43 26.55 -18.42
C LYS A 23 11.95 27.98 -18.45
N GLY A 24 11.23 28.92 -19.08
CA GLY A 24 11.56 30.34 -19.06
C GLY A 24 10.89 31.15 -17.97
N ASN A 25 9.98 30.55 -17.21
CA ASN A 25 9.16 31.19 -16.17
C ASN A 25 9.10 30.29 -14.93
N PRO A 26 10.10 30.33 -14.03
CA PRO A 26 10.23 29.41 -12.89
C PRO A 26 9.03 29.39 -11.94
N ASP A 27 8.32 30.52 -11.83
CA ASP A 27 7.14 30.65 -10.95
C ASP A 27 5.84 30.11 -11.60
N TYR A 28 5.90 29.69 -12.86
CA TYR A 28 4.75 29.13 -13.55
C TYR A 28 4.63 27.61 -13.32
N ASP A 29 3.53 27.19 -12.71
CA ASP A 29 3.19 25.77 -12.60
C ASP A 29 2.56 25.26 -13.93
N PRO A 30 3.26 24.41 -14.69
CA PRO A 30 2.77 23.92 -15.97
C PRO A 30 1.55 23.01 -15.85
N TYR A 31 1.29 22.46 -14.68
CA TYR A 31 0.16 21.55 -14.43
C TYR A 31 -1.13 22.33 -14.15
N ARG A 32 -1.04 23.40 -13.38
CA ARG A 32 -2.20 24.21 -12.97
C ARG A 32 -3.02 24.70 -14.13
N GLY A 33 -2.37 25.33 -15.12
CA GLY A 33 -3.07 25.91 -16.26
C GLY A 33 -3.74 24.84 -17.16
N VAL A 34 -3.09 23.68 -17.33
CA VAL A 34 -3.61 22.58 -18.15
C VAL A 34 -4.71 21.83 -17.40
N TYR A 35 -4.51 21.61 -16.12
CA TYR A 35 -5.45 20.91 -15.26
C TYR A 35 -6.83 21.57 -15.21
N ASN A 36 -6.86 22.89 -15.06
CA ASN A 36 -8.10 23.67 -15.01
C ASN A 36 -8.86 23.72 -16.35
N LEU A 37 -8.20 23.36 -17.46
CA LEU A 37 -8.84 23.26 -18.78
C LEU A 37 -9.44 21.88 -19.07
N LEU A 38 -9.12 20.89 -18.24
CA LEU A 38 -9.59 19.52 -18.43
C LEU A 38 -10.99 19.35 -17.84
N PRO A 39 -11.92 18.72 -18.55
CA PRO A 39 -13.18 18.28 -17.97
C PRO A 39 -12.95 17.33 -16.79
N ASP A 40 -13.78 17.41 -15.76
CA ASP A 40 -13.67 16.53 -14.58
C ASP A 40 -13.92 15.05 -14.91
N ALA A 41 -14.68 14.79 -15.96
CA ALA A 41 -15.02 13.43 -16.40
C ALA A 41 -14.95 13.31 -17.92
N SER A 42 -14.85 12.08 -18.40
CA SER A 42 -14.92 11.78 -19.83
C SER A 42 -16.30 12.05 -20.40
N GLY A 43 -16.36 12.63 -21.60
CA GLY A 43 -17.64 12.85 -22.28
C GLY A 43 -18.38 11.57 -22.69
N THR A 44 -17.68 10.44 -22.79
CA THR A 44 -18.25 9.14 -23.17
C THR A 44 -18.56 8.25 -21.97
N ASN A 45 -17.92 8.51 -20.83
CA ASN A 45 -18.14 7.80 -19.57
C ASN A 45 -18.00 8.77 -18.38
N PRO A 46 -19.11 9.25 -17.80
CA PRO A 46 -19.05 10.19 -16.68
C PRO A 46 -18.41 9.62 -15.40
N ASP A 47 -18.33 8.30 -15.26
CA ASP A 47 -17.64 7.67 -14.14
C ASP A 47 -16.11 7.58 -14.34
N ALA A 48 -15.64 7.79 -15.57
CA ALA A 48 -14.21 7.89 -15.83
C ALA A 48 -13.74 9.30 -15.52
N ARG A 49 -13.09 9.45 -14.39
CA ARG A 49 -12.61 10.73 -13.86
C ARG A 49 -11.18 10.99 -14.27
N GLN A 50 -10.82 12.27 -14.24
CA GLN A 50 -9.49 12.72 -14.55
C GLN A 50 -8.46 12.10 -13.60
N GLN A 51 -7.40 11.56 -14.17
CA GLN A 51 -6.27 10.98 -13.47
C GLN A 51 -4.95 11.47 -14.10
N TYR A 52 -3.92 11.54 -13.27
CA TYR A 52 -2.56 11.80 -13.73
C TYR A 52 -1.68 10.59 -13.40
N ILE A 53 -1.37 9.79 -14.40
CA ILE A 53 -0.67 8.51 -14.23
C ILE A 53 0.60 8.51 -15.07
N ASN A 54 1.75 8.22 -14.47
CA ASN A 54 3.05 8.12 -15.14
C ASN A 54 3.40 9.35 -16.00
N GLY A 55 3.04 10.55 -15.55
CA GLY A 55 3.34 11.78 -16.26
C GLY A 55 2.33 12.16 -17.36
N HIS A 56 1.19 11.49 -17.44
CA HIS A 56 0.17 11.71 -18.44
C HIS A 56 -1.22 11.89 -17.82
N PHE A 57 -1.99 12.84 -18.36
CA PHE A 57 -3.42 12.92 -18.07
C PHE A 57 -4.17 11.81 -18.80
N CYS A 58 -5.09 11.20 -18.12
CA CYS A 58 -6.02 10.24 -18.68
C CYS A 58 -7.34 10.28 -17.90
N TYR A 59 -8.39 9.77 -18.51
CA TYR A 59 -9.64 9.48 -17.81
C TYR A 59 -9.66 8.00 -17.46
N ALA A 60 -9.95 7.68 -16.24
CA ALA A 60 -9.92 6.31 -15.79
C ALA A 60 -10.95 6.06 -14.69
N MET A 61 -11.45 4.85 -14.62
CA MET A 61 -12.19 4.36 -13.47
C MET A 61 -11.18 3.82 -12.45
N LYS A 62 -11.31 4.24 -11.22
CA LYS A 62 -10.48 3.76 -10.13
C LYS A 62 -11.16 2.61 -9.41
N MET A 63 -10.42 1.56 -9.12
CA MET A 63 -10.90 0.46 -8.31
C MET A 63 -9.86 0.00 -7.30
N GLY A 64 -10.34 -0.53 -6.16
CA GLY A 64 -9.57 -1.27 -5.19
C GLY A 64 -9.69 -2.78 -5.40
N VAL A 65 -8.62 -3.50 -5.21
CA VAL A 65 -8.61 -4.98 -5.22
C VAL A 65 -7.95 -5.47 -3.95
N LEU A 66 -8.67 -6.23 -3.16
CA LEU A 66 -8.14 -6.92 -1.98
C LEU A 66 -7.91 -8.39 -2.33
N THR A 67 -6.72 -8.88 -2.06
CA THR A 67 -6.38 -10.29 -2.21
C THR A 67 -5.89 -10.87 -0.88
N ASP A 68 -6.00 -12.18 -0.73
CA ASP A 68 -5.26 -12.87 0.31
C ASP A 68 -3.78 -13.08 -0.06
N GLY A 69 -3.02 -13.72 0.81
CA GLY A 69 -1.60 -14.00 0.60
C GLY A 69 -1.29 -14.93 -0.58
N LEU A 70 -2.28 -15.64 -1.11
CA LEU A 70 -2.16 -16.47 -2.31
C LEU A 70 -2.47 -15.67 -3.59
N GLY A 71 -3.11 -14.52 -3.48
CA GLY A 71 -3.57 -13.69 -4.60
C GLY A 71 -4.95 -14.07 -5.09
N ILE A 72 -5.74 -14.70 -4.26
CA ILE A 72 -7.14 -14.94 -4.53
C ILE A 72 -7.89 -13.62 -4.26
N PRO A 73 -8.63 -13.05 -5.25
CA PRO A 73 -9.40 -11.84 -5.04
C PRO A 73 -10.48 -12.09 -3.98
N ARG A 74 -10.51 -11.24 -2.97
CA ARG A 74 -11.46 -11.32 -1.85
C ARG A 74 -12.48 -10.21 -1.89
N HIS A 75 -12.10 -9.05 -2.42
CA HIS A 75 -12.98 -7.92 -2.58
C HIS A 75 -12.51 -7.05 -3.74
N ILE A 76 -13.48 -6.54 -4.52
CA ILE A 76 -13.25 -5.58 -5.60
C ILE A 76 -14.30 -4.51 -5.44
N GLU A 77 -13.87 -3.25 -5.39
CA GLU A 77 -14.75 -2.10 -5.30
C GLU A 77 -14.35 -1.04 -6.33
N PHE A 78 -15.33 -0.45 -6.98
CA PHE A 78 -15.13 0.67 -7.87
C PHE A 78 -15.41 1.96 -7.09
N PHE A 79 -14.44 2.89 -7.09
CA PHE A 79 -14.57 4.17 -6.40
C PHE A 79 -15.31 5.18 -7.28
N ASP A 80 -16.56 4.90 -7.54
CA ASP A 80 -17.48 5.69 -8.37
C ASP A 80 -18.53 6.41 -7.53
N GLU A 81 -19.57 6.91 -8.18
CA GLU A 81 -20.64 7.66 -7.51
C GLU A 81 -21.41 6.80 -6.51
N ASP A 82 -21.68 5.53 -6.83
CA ASP A 82 -22.36 4.62 -5.90
C ASP A 82 -21.54 4.40 -4.62
N PHE A 83 -20.22 4.26 -4.77
CA PHE A 83 -19.31 4.14 -3.63
C PHE A 83 -19.30 5.42 -2.78
N ARG A 84 -19.26 6.59 -3.40
CA ARG A 84 -19.34 7.88 -2.68
C ARG A 84 -20.65 8.07 -1.96
N ASN A 85 -21.76 7.68 -2.58
CA ASN A 85 -23.09 7.77 -1.96
C ASN A 85 -23.21 6.87 -0.73
N ARG A 86 -22.54 5.72 -0.74
CA ARG A 86 -22.48 4.83 0.43
C ARG A 86 -21.50 5.32 1.51
N HIS A 87 -20.51 6.12 1.13
CA HIS A 87 -19.44 6.61 2.00
C HIS A 87 -19.29 8.13 1.94
N PRO A 88 -20.30 8.89 2.44
CA PRO A 88 -20.28 10.35 2.41
C PRO A 88 -19.19 10.98 3.29
N GLU A 89 -18.55 10.19 4.15
CA GLU A 89 -17.42 10.60 4.96
C GLU A 89 -16.13 10.83 4.13
N ILE A 90 -16.09 10.38 2.87
CA ILE A 90 -14.97 10.64 1.98
C ILE A 90 -15.04 12.07 1.50
N VAL A 91 -14.17 12.91 2.04
CA VAL A 91 -14.05 14.31 1.62
C VAL A 91 -13.11 14.40 0.43
N GLU A 92 -13.64 14.80 -0.71
CA GLU A 92 -12.83 15.16 -1.87
C GLU A 92 -12.18 16.52 -1.63
N LYS A 93 -10.86 16.56 -1.65
CA LYS A 93 -10.12 17.82 -1.63
C LYS A 93 -9.62 18.10 -3.04
N LYS A 94 -10.27 19.03 -3.75
CA LYS A 94 -9.70 19.58 -4.97
C LYS A 94 -8.59 20.56 -4.61
N THR A 95 -7.42 20.36 -5.19
CA THR A 95 -6.30 21.28 -5.12
C THR A 95 -5.86 21.64 -6.54
N ASP A 96 -5.05 22.66 -6.71
CA ASP A 96 -4.54 23.05 -8.03
C ASP A 96 -3.45 22.10 -8.59
N SER A 97 -3.25 20.95 -7.97
CA SER A 97 -2.22 19.99 -8.37
C SER A 97 -2.82 18.65 -8.77
N PRO A 98 -2.59 18.16 -9.99
CA PRO A 98 -3.10 16.87 -10.46
C PRO A 98 -2.65 15.67 -9.58
N ASP A 99 -1.50 15.78 -8.94
CA ASP A 99 -1.01 14.75 -7.99
C ASP A 99 -1.76 14.74 -6.67
N LYS A 100 -2.40 15.88 -6.32
CA LYS A 100 -3.15 16.03 -5.06
C LYS A 100 -4.65 15.88 -5.24
N ASP A 101 -5.14 16.05 -6.45
CA ASP A 101 -6.56 16.02 -6.81
C ASP A 101 -7.01 14.67 -7.37
N LYS A 102 -6.35 13.62 -6.99
CA LYS A 102 -6.91 12.29 -7.17
C LYS A 102 -8.26 12.27 -6.48
N GLU A 103 -9.28 11.98 -7.24
CA GLU A 103 -10.67 12.07 -6.83
C GLU A 103 -10.99 11.35 -5.53
N ILE A 104 -10.42 10.17 -5.32
CA ILE A 104 -10.35 9.49 -4.02
C ILE A 104 -8.91 9.05 -3.82
N GLY A 105 -8.23 9.63 -2.83
CA GLY A 105 -6.88 9.24 -2.47
C GLY A 105 -6.82 7.80 -1.94
N ASP A 106 -5.75 7.08 -2.27
CA ASP A 106 -5.59 5.69 -1.81
C ASP A 106 -5.67 5.57 -0.28
N SER A 107 -5.05 6.53 0.43
CA SER A 107 -5.10 6.58 1.89
C SER A 107 -6.52 6.76 2.45
N VAL A 108 -7.32 7.58 1.80
CA VAL A 108 -8.70 7.90 2.24
C VAL A 108 -9.66 6.76 1.94
N SER A 109 -9.46 6.05 0.82
CA SER A 109 -10.31 4.92 0.43
C SER A 109 -10.14 3.68 1.31
N LEU A 110 -9.08 3.60 2.11
CA LEU A 110 -8.78 2.38 2.87
C LEU A 110 -9.87 2.02 3.89
N LYS A 111 -10.35 3.01 4.64
CA LYS A 111 -11.37 2.78 5.67
C LYS A 111 -12.67 2.24 5.09
N PRO A 112 -13.36 2.94 4.16
CA PRO A 112 -14.60 2.45 3.59
C PRO A 112 -14.43 1.12 2.85
N PHE A 113 -13.34 0.94 2.12
CA PHE A 113 -13.04 -0.29 1.39
C PHE A 113 -12.90 -1.51 2.32
N LEU A 114 -12.19 -1.39 3.44
CA LEU A 114 -12.08 -2.46 4.42
C LEU A 114 -13.38 -2.65 5.22
N SER A 115 -14.11 -1.58 5.50
CA SER A 115 -15.41 -1.65 6.18
C SER A 115 -16.41 -2.46 5.37
N ASP A 116 -16.54 -2.19 4.07
CA ASP A 116 -17.42 -2.95 3.16
C ASP A 116 -17.00 -4.42 3.09
N PHE A 117 -15.69 -4.68 2.99
CA PHE A 117 -15.18 -6.04 2.97
C PHE A 117 -15.52 -6.83 4.25
N PHE A 118 -15.26 -6.28 5.43
CA PHE A 118 -15.51 -6.98 6.69
C PHE A 118 -17.01 -7.06 7.02
N ALA A 119 -17.80 -6.08 6.58
CA ALA A 119 -19.28 -6.15 6.68
C ALA A 119 -19.83 -7.32 5.84
N ALA A 120 -19.31 -7.50 4.63
CA ALA A 120 -19.71 -8.62 3.75
C ALA A 120 -19.17 -9.97 4.25
N HIS A 121 -18.06 -9.97 5.01
CA HIS A 121 -17.36 -11.18 5.45
C HIS A 121 -17.04 -11.18 6.95
N PRO A 122 -18.04 -11.13 7.84
CA PRO A 122 -17.81 -10.94 9.29
C PRO A 122 -17.07 -12.10 9.99
N LYS A 123 -16.98 -13.25 9.33
CA LYS A 123 -16.25 -14.44 9.84
C LYS A 123 -14.78 -14.46 9.44
N LEU A 124 -14.35 -13.60 8.52
CA LEU A 124 -12.96 -13.54 8.09
C LEU A 124 -12.17 -12.62 9.01
N SER A 125 -10.97 -13.04 9.35
CA SER A 125 -10.00 -12.22 10.08
C SER A 125 -8.60 -12.43 9.48
N TYR A 126 -7.84 -11.35 9.43
CA TYR A 126 -6.49 -11.38 8.89
C TYR A 126 -5.51 -10.75 9.89
N LYS A 127 -4.34 -11.36 10.02
CA LYS A 127 -3.32 -10.90 10.98
C LYS A 127 -2.39 -9.84 10.41
N THR A 128 -2.23 -9.81 9.10
CA THR A 128 -1.25 -8.94 8.44
C THR A 128 -1.88 -8.21 7.28
N PHE A 129 -1.78 -6.88 7.30
CA PHE A 129 -2.10 -6.03 6.18
C PHE A 129 -0.81 -5.73 5.40
N LEU A 130 -0.88 -5.80 4.07
CA LEU A 130 0.20 -5.42 3.16
C LEU A 130 -0.30 -4.30 2.25
N GLY A 131 0.39 -3.18 2.26
CA GLY A 131 0.06 -2.03 1.42
C GLY A 131 1.31 -1.35 0.87
N ASP A 132 1.14 -0.47 -0.11
CA ASP A 132 2.22 0.39 -0.57
C ASP A 132 2.37 1.64 0.32
N SER A 133 3.36 2.48 0.00
CA SER A 133 3.63 3.70 0.77
C SER A 133 2.54 4.78 0.64
N ALA A 134 1.58 4.63 -0.26
CA ALA A 134 0.43 5.54 -0.35
C ALA A 134 -0.49 5.42 0.87
N PHE A 135 -0.48 4.26 1.53
CA PHE A 135 -1.24 4.03 2.75
C PHE A 135 -0.52 4.46 4.04
N ASP A 136 0.72 4.98 3.96
CA ASP A 136 1.50 5.39 5.13
C ASP A 136 0.97 6.68 5.74
N SER A 137 -0.02 6.56 6.64
CA SER A 137 -0.53 7.65 7.46
C SER A 137 -0.82 7.18 8.88
N TYR A 138 -0.73 8.06 9.87
CA TYR A 138 -1.04 7.72 11.27
C TYR A 138 -2.47 7.18 11.41
N ASP A 139 -3.42 7.79 10.68
CA ASP A 139 -4.84 7.41 10.73
C ASP A 139 -5.05 5.99 10.20
N ASN A 140 -4.40 5.64 9.10
CA ASN A 140 -4.48 4.27 8.55
C ASN A 140 -3.89 3.23 9.50
N TYR A 141 -2.76 3.54 10.16
CA TYR A 141 -2.22 2.61 11.15
C TYR A 141 -3.11 2.46 12.39
N ALA A 142 -3.73 3.56 12.85
CA ALA A 142 -4.70 3.52 13.94
C ALA A 142 -5.94 2.71 13.55
N LEU A 143 -6.46 2.92 12.35
CA LEU A 143 -7.57 2.19 11.75
C LEU A 143 -7.28 0.69 11.68
N LEU A 144 -6.17 0.30 11.06
CA LEU A 144 -5.77 -1.11 10.91
C LEU A 144 -5.64 -1.82 12.26
N LYS A 145 -5.08 -1.15 13.25
CA LYS A 145 -4.87 -1.73 14.58
C LYS A 145 -6.15 -1.77 15.42
N ASN A 146 -6.87 -0.64 15.51
CA ASN A 146 -7.91 -0.46 16.51
C ASN A 146 -9.29 -0.87 16.00
N GLU A 147 -9.59 -0.64 14.72
CA GLU A 147 -10.89 -0.98 14.13
C GLU A 147 -10.87 -2.38 13.49
N PHE A 148 -9.84 -2.70 12.70
CA PHE A 148 -9.75 -3.98 11.99
C PHE A 148 -8.87 -5.04 12.66
N HIS A 149 -8.25 -4.72 13.79
CA HIS A 149 -7.50 -5.63 14.66
C HIS A 149 -6.33 -6.39 13.98
N PHE A 150 -5.69 -5.76 12.98
CA PHE A 150 -4.48 -6.32 12.40
C PHE A 150 -3.33 -6.33 13.42
N GLU A 151 -2.68 -7.47 13.55
CA GLU A 151 -1.49 -7.62 14.40
C GLU A 151 -0.27 -6.92 13.77
N ARG A 152 -0.24 -6.84 12.44
CA ARG A 152 0.89 -6.31 11.64
C ARG A 152 0.38 -5.52 10.44
N ALA A 153 1.09 -4.43 10.14
CA ALA A 153 0.84 -3.60 8.97
C ALA A 153 2.15 -3.35 8.22
N CYS A 154 2.42 -4.16 7.17
CA CYS A 154 3.61 -4.00 6.36
C CYS A 154 3.34 -2.95 5.26
N ILE A 155 3.57 -1.68 5.61
CA ILE A 155 3.47 -0.52 4.74
C ILE A 155 4.83 0.20 4.80
N PRO A 156 5.52 0.42 3.67
CA PRO A 156 6.76 1.21 3.65
C PRO A 156 6.49 2.64 4.09
N MET A 157 7.44 3.24 4.79
CA MET A 157 7.33 4.63 5.17
C MET A 157 7.46 5.54 3.94
N ASN A 158 6.56 6.50 3.83
CA ASN A 158 6.65 7.53 2.81
C ASN A 158 7.60 8.64 3.32
N ALA A 159 8.65 8.94 2.56
CA ALA A 159 9.61 9.98 2.91
C ALA A 159 8.96 11.36 3.12
N ARG A 160 7.86 11.65 2.41
CA ARG A 160 7.09 12.90 2.58
C ARG A 160 6.44 13.03 3.95
N ASN A 161 6.17 11.91 4.64
CA ASN A 161 5.51 11.85 5.95
C ASN A 161 6.52 11.63 7.09
N SER A 162 7.80 11.48 6.79
CA SER A 162 8.85 11.28 7.81
C SER A 162 9.38 12.62 8.32
N LYS A 163 8.67 13.25 9.27
CA LYS A 163 9.13 14.48 9.94
C LYS A 163 10.07 14.25 11.13
N THR A 164 10.49 13.03 11.40
CA THR A 164 11.25 12.73 12.62
C THR A 164 12.42 11.80 12.36
N SER A 165 13.57 12.35 11.96
CA SER A 165 14.84 11.77 12.40
C SER A 165 15.15 12.34 13.78
N ASN A 166 14.85 11.60 14.83
CA ASN A 166 15.38 11.85 16.15
C ASN A 166 16.80 11.27 16.17
N ALA A 167 17.76 11.95 16.79
CA ALA A 167 19.15 11.47 16.92
C ALA A 167 19.31 10.05 17.55
N GLN A 168 18.23 9.47 18.06
CA GLN A 168 18.21 8.14 18.67
C GLN A 168 17.63 7.05 17.77
N PHE A 169 17.01 7.39 16.63
CA PHE A 169 16.36 6.45 15.72
C PHE A 169 16.62 6.85 14.27
N ASN A 170 16.77 5.88 13.39
CA ASN A 170 16.78 6.12 11.96
C ASN A 170 15.37 6.45 11.42
N ALA A 171 15.27 6.71 10.11
CA ALA A 171 14.00 7.04 9.45
C ALA A 171 12.93 5.94 9.59
N HIS A 172 13.33 4.69 9.82
CA HIS A 172 12.43 3.54 9.96
C HIS A 172 12.12 3.18 11.43
N GLY A 173 12.60 3.99 12.36
CA GLY A 173 12.38 3.77 13.80
C GLY A 173 13.31 2.73 14.42
N THR A 174 14.36 2.29 13.72
CA THR A 174 15.40 1.46 14.30
C THR A 174 16.27 2.30 15.21
N PRO A 175 16.51 1.89 16.48
CA PRO A 175 17.41 2.63 17.36
C PRO A 175 18.82 2.66 16.81
N VAL A 176 19.51 3.78 17.00
CA VAL A 176 20.92 3.96 16.58
C VAL A 176 21.83 4.24 17.75
N CYS A 177 23.09 3.90 17.61
CA CYS A 177 24.11 4.18 18.61
C CYS A 177 24.32 5.70 18.71
N PRO A 178 24.30 6.29 19.90
CA PRO A 178 24.48 7.74 20.06
C PRO A 178 25.90 8.21 19.76
N LEU A 179 26.89 7.30 19.68
CA LEU A 179 28.29 7.65 19.46
C LEU A 179 28.67 7.61 17.97
N ASP A 180 28.20 6.61 17.23
CA ASP A 180 28.62 6.39 15.85
C ASP A 180 27.46 6.18 14.85
N GLY A 181 26.20 6.29 15.31
CA GLY A 181 25.02 6.15 14.46
C GLY A 181 24.74 4.72 13.96
N SER A 182 25.50 3.72 14.39
CA SER A 182 25.28 2.32 13.96
C SER A 182 23.93 1.80 14.46
N GLU A 183 23.19 1.09 13.60
CA GLU A 183 21.85 0.59 13.89
C GLU A 183 21.87 -0.58 14.87
N PHE A 184 20.96 -0.56 15.83
CA PHE A 184 20.77 -1.63 16.79
C PHE A 184 20.19 -2.87 16.12
N LYS A 185 20.61 -4.05 16.58
CA LYS A 185 20.09 -5.33 16.10
C LYS A 185 18.81 -5.69 16.84
N PHE A 186 17.78 -6.06 16.08
CA PHE A 186 16.56 -6.59 16.66
C PHE A 186 16.83 -7.96 17.28
N LEU A 187 16.54 -8.11 18.59
CA LEU A 187 16.76 -9.36 19.31
C LEU A 187 15.49 -10.18 19.45
N GLY A 188 14.31 -9.55 19.46
CA GLY A 188 13.06 -10.27 19.58
C GLY A 188 11.94 -9.43 20.19
N LYS A 189 10.79 -10.09 20.31
CA LYS A 189 9.58 -9.53 20.93
C LYS A 189 9.50 -10.04 22.37
N SER A 190 9.05 -9.19 23.26
CA SER A 190 8.71 -9.56 24.61
C SER A 190 7.43 -8.88 25.04
N GLY A 191 6.60 -9.58 25.77
CA GLY A 191 5.33 -9.12 26.29
C GLY A 191 4.75 -10.27 27.13
N GLY A 192 3.67 -10.04 27.82
CA GLY A 192 3.01 -11.07 28.62
C GLY A 192 1.67 -10.59 29.14
N LYS A 193 0.99 -11.43 29.91
CA LYS A 193 -0.38 -11.21 30.41
C LYS A 193 -0.60 -9.81 31.03
N ASN A 194 0.46 -9.20 31.60
CA ASN A 194 0.40 -7.89 32.27
C ASN A 194 1.44 -6.88 31.73
N ARG A 195 1.97 -7.08 30.54
CA ARG A 195 2.98 -6.19 29.93
C ARG A 195 2.69 -5.98 28.46
N SER A 196 2.69 -4.72 28.03
CA SER A 196 2.58 -4.37 26.62
C SER A 196 3.64 -5.07 25.78
N LEU A 197 3.27 -5.40 24.54
CA LEU A 197 4.20 -5.88 23.53
C LEU A 197 5.32 -4.86 23.34
N ARG A 198 6.57 -5.32 23.40
CA ARG A 198 7.75 -4.50 23.14
C ARG A 198 8.75 -5.24 22.26
N PHE A 199 9.48 -4.48 21.48
CA PHE A 199 10.62 -4.94 20.71
C PHE A 199 11.89 -4.68 21.48
N LYS A 200 12.74 -5.68 21.59
CA LYS A 200 14.06 -5.55 22.22
C LYS A 200 15.13 -5.40 21.14
N TRP A 201 15.89 -4.33 21.27
CA TRP A 201 17.02 -4.01 20.41
C TRP A 201 18.29 -4.02 21.21
N VAL A 202 19.37 -4.50 20.63
CA VAL A 202 20.68 -4.60 21.29
C VAL A 202 21.76 -3.93 20.48
N CYS A 203 22.75 -3.40 21.17
CA CYS A 203 23.91 -2.76 20.55
C CYS A 203 24.52 -3.65 19.48
N PRO A 204 24.81 -3.13 18.26
CA PRO A 204 25.38 -3.91 17.16
C PRO A 204 26.77 -4.48 17.50
N LYS A 205 27.53 -3.81 18.41
CA LYS A 205 28.86 -4.21 18.88
C LYS A 205 28.82 -5.20 20.05
N SER A 206 27.61 -5.63 20.48
CA SER A 206 27.50 -6.70 21.48
C SER A 206 27.38 -8.06 20.80
N VAL A 207 28.10 -9.04 21.30
CA VAL A 207 28.15 -10.42 20.78
C VAL A 207 27.62 -11.40 21.80
N GLN A 208 27.05 -12.50 21.33
CA GLN A 208 26.62 -13.60 22.17
C GLN A 208 27.80 -14.53 22.43
N CYS A 209 28.18 -14.69 23.68
CA CYS A 209 29.24 -15.60 24.13
C CYS A 209 28.63 -16.64 25.08
N GLY A 210 28.33 -17.83 24.55
CA GLY A 210 27.61 -18.87 25.30
C GLY A 210 26.22 -18.37 25.72
N SER A 211 25.92 -18.46 27.01
CA SER A 211 24.65 -17.99 27.60
C SER A 211 24.59 -16.47 27.85
N LYS A 212 25.74 -15.77 27.76
CA LYS A 212 25.84 -14.35 28.07
C LYS A 212 26.10 -13.53 26.81
N ARG A 213 25.64 -12.30 26.80
CA ARG A 213 26.00 -11.31 25.79
C ARG A 213 27.02 -10.33 26.38
N ILE A 214 28.02 -9.95 25.60
CA ILE A 214 29.13 -9.11 26.05
C ILE A 214 29.24 -7.93 25.08
N CYS A 215 29.45 -6.73 25.60
CA CYS A 215 29.76 -5.54 24.82
C CYS A 215 31.23 -5.55 24.42
N CYS A 216 31.50 -5.54 23.09
CA CYS A 216 32.84 -5.48 22.54
C CYS A 216 33.16 -4.06 21.98
N CYS A 217 32.54 -3.02 22.55
CA CYS A 217 32.79 -1.65 22.12
C CYS A 217 33.99 -1.10 22.88
N GLU A 218 34.95 -0.50 22.17
CA GLU A 218 36.14 0.15 22.77
C GLU A 218 35.74 1.35 23.62
N THR A 219 34.71 2.09 23.18
CA THR A 219 34.15 3.25 23.91
C THR A 219 32.68 2.99 24.22
N PRO A 220 32.38 2.23 25.29
CA PRO A 220 31.01 1.84 25.59
C PRO A 220 30.16 3.03 26.04
N CYS A 221 28.96 3.19 25.43
CA CYS A 221 27.97 4.24 25.80
C CYS A 221 27.12 3.88 27.03
N THR A 222 27.48 2.81 27.74
CA THR A 222 26.77 2.31 28.93
C THR A 222 27.75 1.56 29.83
N ALA A 223 27.52 1.59 31.15
CA ALA A 223 28.27 0.81 32.13
C ALA A 223 27.91 -0.69 32.13
N SER A 224 26.88 -1.07 31.40
CA SER A 224 26.44 -2.48 31.35
C SER A 224 27.40 -3.35 30.53
N ALA A 225 27.93 -4.40 31.11
CA ALA A 225 28.73 -5.40 30.40
C ALA A 225 27.97 -6.05 29.23
N TYR A 226 26.66 -6.09 29.26
CA TYR A 226 25.79 -6.58 28.20
C TYR A 226 25.75 -5.64 26.98
N GLY A 227 26.07 -4.37 27.16
CA GLY A 227 25.89 -3.30 26.20
C GLY A 227 24.52 -2.63 26.32
N LYS A 228 24.29 -1.57 25.54
CA LYS A 228 23.05 -0.81 25.55
C LYS A 228 21.91 -1.63 24.94
N CYS A 229 20.76 -1.65 25.63
CA CYS A 229 19.51 -2.18 25.13
C CYS A 229 18.48 -1.06 25.03
N VAL A 230 17.70 -1.10 23.95
CA VAL A 230 16.57 -0.19 23.72
C VAL A 230 15.30 -1.01 23.59
N TYR A 231 14.20 -0.49 24.10
CA TYR A 231 12.87 -1.09 23.96
C TYR A 231 11.97 -0.10 23.21
N THR A 232 11.26 -0.61 22.21
CA THR A 232 10.25 0.15 21.48
C THR A 232 8.89 -0.53 21.62
N TYR A 233 7.82 0.25 21.57
CA TYR A 233 6.48 -0.18 21.93
C TYR A 233 5.50 0.04 20.78
N PRO A 234 5.04 -1.02 20.08
CA PRO A 234 4.01 -0.91 19.04
C PRO A 234 2.74 -0.20 19.52
N ASP A 235 2.35 -0.41 20.78
CA ASP A 235 1.14 0.21 21.33
C ASP A 235 1.26 1.73 21.49
N LYS A 236 2.48 2.26 21.61
CA LYS A 236 2.72 3.70 21.69
C LYS A 236 2.80 4.35 20.31
N ASN A 237 3.30 3.64 19.31
CA ASN A 237 3.41 4.15 17.95
C ASN A 237 3.39 3.00 16.94
N PHE A 238 2.17 2.64 16.49
CA PHE A 238 1.99 1.54 15.55
C PHE A 238 2.49 1.87 14.14
N ARG A 239 2.49 3.14 13.72
CA ARG A 239 3.09 3.54 12.43
C ARG A 239 4.59 3.26 12.42
N LEU A 240 5.29 3.58 13.49
CA LEU A 240 6.74 3.38 13.57
C LEU A 240 7.09 1.90 13.82
N TYR A 241 6.30 1.22 14.65
CA TYR A 241 6.49 -0.17 15.07
C TYR A 241 5.23 -1.02 14.75
N PRO A 242 4.94 -1.30 13.47
CA PRO A 242 3.66 -1.86 13.04
C PRO A 242 3.51 -3.36 13.30
N GLY A 243 3.74 -3.80 14.51
CA GLY A 243 3.69 -5.21 14.92
C GLY A 243 4.87 -6.07 14.46
N ILE A 244 5.69 -5.53 13.57
CA ILE A 244 6.91 -6.14 13.03
C ILE A 244 7.95 -5.03 12.82
N PRO A 245 9.21 -5.22 13.23
CA PRO A 245 10.26 -4.23 12.97
C PRO A 245 10.58 -4.18 11.49
N ARG A 246 10.67 -2.96 10.93
CA ARG A 246 11.25 -2.73 9.61
C ARG A 246 12.74 -3.09 9.63
N ASP A 247 13.38 -3.10 8.47
CA ASP A 247 14.81 -3.40 8.33
C ASP A 247 15.20 -4.78 8.90
N THR A 248 14.28 -5.73 8.83
CA THR A 248 14.53 -7.11 9.24
C THR A 248 14.19 -8.10 8.11
N PRO A 249 14.92 -9.23 8.02
CA PRO A 249 14.59 -10.27 7.02
C PRO A 249 13.15 -10.77 7.11
N HIS A 250 12.55 -10.71 8.30
CA HIS A 250 11.15 -11.09 8.48
C HIS A 250 10.19 -10.08 7.85
N TRP A 251 10.47 -8.76 7.98
CA TRP A 251 9.74 -7.71 7.27
C TRP A 251 9.83 -7.93 5.75
N ASP A 252 11.03 -8.10 5.23
CA ASP A 252 11.27 -8.26 3.79
C ASP A 252 10.53 -9.47 3.22
N ASN A 253 10.57 -10.59 3.94
CA ASN A 253 9.87 -11.80 3.54
C ASN A 253 8.35 -11.59 3.50
N LEU A 254 7.76 -10.90 4.47
CA LEU A 254 6.32 -10.58 4.45
C LEU A 254 6.00 -9.57 3.34
N TYR A 255 6.77 -8.51 3.23
CA TYR A 255 6.50 -7.45 2.26
C TYR A 255 6.60 -7.90 0.80
N ARG A 256 7.45 -8.88 0.49
CA ARG A 256 7.51 -9.51 -0.85
C ARG A 256 6.16 -10.07 -1.30
N HIS A 257 5.29 -10.46 -0.39
CA HIS A 257 3.94 -10.93 -0.73
C HIS A 257 3.03 -9.81 -1.27
N ARG A 258 3.39 -8.52 -1.13
CA ARG A 258 2.65 -7.42 -1.74
C ARG A 258 2.52 -7.56 -3.26
N VAL A 259 3.56 -8.08 -3.91
CA VAL A 259 3.56 -8.31 -5.37
C VAL A 259 2.43 -9.25 -5.82
N VAL A 260 1.84 -9.99 -4.90
CA VAL A 260 0.78 -10.96 -5.20
C VAL A 260 -0.48 -10.28 -5.75
N VAL A 261 -0.88 -9.12 -5.22
CA VAL A 261 -2.03 -8.35 -5.75
C VAL A 261 -1.76 -7.82 -7.15
N GLU A 262 -0.53 -7.36 -7.42
CA GLU A 262 -0.13 -6.91 -8.76
C GLU A 262 -0.19 -8.05 -9.78
N ARG A 263 0.27 -9.23 -9.39
CA ARG A 263 0.18 -10.45 -10.24
C ARG A 263 -1.28 -10.84 -10.50
N THR A 264 -2.15 -10.68 -9.52
CA THR A 264 -3.60 -10.93 -9.69
C THR A 264 -4.20 -9.95 -10.69
N ILE A 265 -3.87 -8.66 -10.58
CA ILE A 265 -4.32 -7.64 -11.51
C ILE A 265 -3.76 -7.90 -12.92
N ASN A 266 -2.48 -8.29 -13.04
CA ASN A 266 -1.88 -8.62 -14.33
C ASN A 266 -2.52 -9.88 -14.95
N LEU A 267 -2.89 -10.87 -14.15
CA LEU A 267 -3.65 -12.04 -14.66
C LEU A 267 -5.00 -11.62 -15.25
N MET A 268 -5.73 -10.70 -14.61
CA MET A 268 -6.97 -10.14 -15.15
C MET A 268 -6.73 -9.37 -16.45
N LYS A 269 -5.65 -8.60 -16.54
CA LYS A 269 -5.31 -7.79 -17.71
C LYS A 269 -4.86 -8.64 -18.88
N ASP A 270 -3.84 -9.46 -18.67
CA ASP A 270 -3.11 -10.14 -19.74
C ASP A 270 -3.79 -11.45 -20.15
N THR A 271 -4.24 -12.26 -19.16
CA THR A 271 -4.81 -13.58 -19.43
C THR A 271 -6.30 -13.52 -19.72
N PHE A 272 -7.04 -12.69 -18.97
CA PHE A 272 -8.49 -12.52 -19.16
C PHE A 272 -8.85 -11.30 -20.01
N VAL A 273 -7.85 -10.69 -20.62
CA VAL A 273 -7.99 -9.66 -21.68
C VAL A 273 -8.73 -8.40 -21.20
N LEU A 274 -8.68 -8.12 -19.89
CA LEU A 274 -9.37 -6.97 -19.32
C LEU A 274 -8.87 -5.62 -19.89
N ASP A 275 -7.61 -5.54 -20.32
CA ASP A 275 -7.02 -4.34 -20.95
C ASP A 275 -7.48 -4.16 -22.41
N SER A 276 -7.99 -5.20 -23.07
CA SER A 276 -8.41 -5.19 -24.49
C SER A 276 -9.92 -5.04 -24.66
N ARG A 277 -10.62 -4.50 -23.65
CA ARG A 277 -12.06 -4.28 -23.71
C ARG A 277 -12.44 -3.35 -24.85
N LYS A 278 -13.55 -3.65 -25.50
CA LYS A 278 -14.13 -2.82 -26.56
C LYS A 278 -15.14 -1.78 -26.04
N SER A 279 -15.71 -2.02 -24.86
CA SER A 279 -16.68 -1.13 -24.25
C SER A 279 -16.04 -0.27 -23.15
N PHE A 280 -16.35 1.02 -23.13
CA PHE A 280 -15.87 1.98 -22.15
C PHE A 280 -16.94 2.36 -21.11
N ARG A 281 -18.12 1.73 -21.14
CA ARG A 281 -19.18 1.97 -20.17
C ARG A 281 -18.82 1.33 -18.82
N SER A 282 -19.15 2.03 -17.73
CA SER A 282 -18.88 1.58 -16.37
C SER A 282 -19.48 0.21 -16.05
N VAL A 283 -20.73 -0.01 -16.48
CA VAL A 283 -21.42 -1.29 -16.30
C VAL A 283 -20.63 -2.44 -16.95
N SER A 284 -20.18 -2.25 -18.18
CA SER A 284 -19.37 -3.27 -18.88
C SER A 284 -18.02 -3.46 -18.20
N ALA A 285 -17.38 -2.38 -17.75
CA ALA A 285 -16.11 -2.46 -17.05
C ALA A 285 -16.21 -3.25 -15.74
N ARG A 286 -17.28 -3.00 -14.98
CA ARG A 286 -17.58 -3.76 -13.76
C ARG A 286 -17.85 -5.22 -14.06
N ALA A 287 -18.72 -5.50 -15.04
CA ALA A 287 -19.06 -6.87 -15.45
C ALA A 287 -17.81 -7.66 -15.87
N ASP A 288 -16.98 -7.09 -16.75
CA ASP A 288 -15.75 -7.73 -17.22
C ASP A 288 -14.77 -8.00 -16.05
N THR A 289 -14.64 -7.06 -15.12
CA THR A 289 -13.77 -7.21 -13.94
C THR A 289 -14.26 -8.32 -13.02
N TYR A 290 -15.57 -8.38 -12.75
CA TYR A 290 -16.15 -9.44 -11.93
C TYR A 290 -16.08 -10.80 -12.62
N LEU A 291 -16.29 -10.87 -13.94
CA LEU A 291 -16.09 -12.10 -14.69
C LEU A 291 -14.65 -12.60 -14.62
N CYS A 292 -13.67 -11.71 -14.71
CA CYS A 292 -12.26 -12.08 -14.49
C CYS A 292 -12.03 -12.66 -13.09
N ALA A 293 -12.59 -12.02 -12.06
CA ALA A 293 -12.48 -12.52 -10.69
C ALA A 293 -13.17 -13.87 -10.50
N ILE A 294 -14.37 -14.04 -11.03
CA ILE A 294 -15.11 -15.33 -11.00
C ILE A 294 -14.30 -16.42 -11.70
N THR A 295 -13.73 -16.12 -12.88
CA THR A 295 -12.88 -17.07 -13.60
C THR A 295 -11.66 -17.49 -12.77
N GLN A 296 -11.04 -16.56 -12.05
CA GLN A 296 -9.96 -16.90 -11.12
C GLN A 296 -10.45 -17.81 -9.98
N LEU A 297 -11.61 -17.51 -9.39
CA LEU A 297 -12.17 -18.34 -8.32
C LEU A 297 -12.53 -19.75 -8.80
N VAL A 298 -13.10 -19.88 -10.00
CA VAL A 298 -13.34 -21.18 -10.64
C VAL A 298 -12.02 -21.92 -10.86
N GLY A 299 -10.97 -21.23 -11.31
CA GLY A 299 -9.63 -21.79 -11.44
C GLY A 299 -9.06 -22.30 -10.12
N VAL A 300 -9.31 -21.59 -9.02
CA VAL A 300 -8.92 -22.04 -7.66
C VAL A 300 -9.66 -23.31 -7.27
N LEU A 301 -10.98 -23.34 -7.45
CA LEU A 301 -11.81 -24.52 -7.13
C LEU A 301 -11.40 -25.74 -7.95
N LEU A 302 -11.14 -25.56 -9.26
CA LEU A 302 -10.65 -26.62 -10.12
C LEU A 302 -9.27 -27.12 -9.66
N ALA A 303 -8.33 -26.20 -9.38
CA ALA A 303 -7.00 -26.56 -8.92
C ALA A 303 -7.04 -27.32 -7.59
N ASP A 304 -7.94 -26.96 -6.71
CA ASP A 304 -8.15 -27.65 -5.43
C ASP A 304 -8.72 -29.04 -5.65
N SER A 305 -9.78 -29.16 -6.48
CA SER A 305 -10.44 -30.44 -6.77
C SER A 305 -9.53 -31.49 -7.37
N ILE A 306 -8.52 -31.07 -8.14
CA ILE A 306 -7.51 -31.97 -8.75
C ILE A 306 -6.20 -32.03 -7.96
N HIS A 307 -6.18 -31.47 -6.73
CA HIS A 307 -4.99 -31.41 -5.84
C HIS A 307 -3.76 -30.73 -6.46
N LYS A 308 -3.98 -29.75 -7.35
CA LYS A 308 -2.93 -28.94 -8.02
C LYS A 308 -3.05 -27.46 -7.70
N LEU A 309 -3.32 -27.10 -6.45
CA LEU A 309 -3.56 -25.71 -6.03
C LEU A 309 -2.44 -24.73 -6.43
N SER A 310 -1.20 -25.19 -6.53
CA SER A 310 -0.08 -24.38 -7.02
C SER A 310 -0.26 -23.85 -8.46
N LEU A 311 -1.12 -24.49 -9.25
CA LEU A 311 -1.37 -24.13 -10.64
C LEU A 311 -2.55 -23.18 -10.87
N PHE A 312 -3.28 -22.78 -9.81
CA PHE A 312 -4.51 -21.98 -9.97
C PHE A 312 -4.30 -20.64 -10.74
N LYS A 313 -3.05 -20.13 -10.80
CA LYS A 313 -2.67 -18.94 -11.59
C LYS A 313 -2.33 -19.26 -13.05
N SER A 314 -2.27 -20.52 -13.42
CA SER A 314 -1.87 -20.98 -14.74
C SER A 314 -2.99 -21.80 -15.38
N LEU A 315 -4.09 -21.15 -15.77
CA LEU A 315 -5.26 -21.80 -16.33
C LEU A 315 -4.91 -22.75 -17.48
N ARG A 316 -3.98 -22.35 -18.37
CA ARG A 316 -3.51 -23.21 -19.47
C ARG A 316 -2.93 -24.55 -18.98
N ARG A 317 -2.26 -24.56 -17.82
CA ARG A 317 -1.71 -25.78 -17.22
C ARG A 317 -2.72 -26.57 -16.41
N LEU A 318 -3.83 -25.92 -16.01
CA LEU A 318 -4.92 -26.61 -15.31
C LEU A 318 -5.79 -27.42 -16.25
N ILE A 319 -5.96 -26.94 -17.50
CA ILE A 319 -6.84 -27.56 -18.50
C ILE A 319 -6.08 -28.38 -19.52
N ALA A 320 -4.75 -28.37 -19.49
CA ALA A 320 -3.88 -29.26 -20.28
C ALA A 320 -3.65 -30.59 -19.55
#